data_8763469a9c9aab156b4a81d164fb1773
#
_entry.id   8763469a9c9aab156b4a81d164fb1773
#
_cell.length_a   1.000
_cell.length_b   1.000
_cell.length_c   1.000
_cell.angle_alpha   90.00
_cell.angle_beta   90.00
_cell.angle_gamma   90.00
#
_symmetry.space_group_name_H-M   'P 1'
#
loop_
_entity.id
_entity.type
_entity.pdbx_description
1 polymer ?
#
loop_
_entity_poly.entity_id
_entity_poly.type
_entity_poly.pdbx_seq_one_letter_code
_entity_poly.pdbx_strand_id
1 'polypeptide(L)'
;MKCLIIAAGQGTRLRGIAPSKPLARVGGLSLIEHVVKAAAAAGATGFVVVTGYEPEALEAMLGDLAVRTGLPVDIVRNPEWQRPNGLSVLAAEPKLPGEFALLMSDHLFDPAILTGMIASDRTGAALTLAADFAVDDPRLDLDDATKIEIGQGGRIARIGKTLERYDAIDTGIFIATPALFQALRSSLARGGSGSLSEGVQALAEAGLAFVHDCGGRWWLDVDDEAAFAKAEAALR
;
A
#
# COMPACT_ATOMS: atom_id res chain seq x y z
N MET A 1 11.69 -2.90 10.83
CA MET A 1 11.23 -1.73 10.03
C MET A 1 9.83 -1.34 10.48
N LYS A 2 9.48 -0.04 10.59
CA LYS A 2 8.08 0.38 10.78
C LYS A 2 7.29 0.24 9.49
N CYS A 3 5.98 -0.04 9.60
CA CYS A 3 5.07 -0.08 8.46
C CYS A 3 4.02 1.04 8.56
N LEU A 4 3.85 1.81 7.50
CA LEU A 4 2.72 2.69 7.29
C LEU A 4 1.61 1.90 6.60
N ILE A 5 0.38 1.94 7.14
CA ILE A 5 -0.81 1.38 6.49
C ILE A 5 -1.81 2.50 6.23
N ILE A 6 -2.20 2.67 4.97
CA ILE A 6 -3.22 3.64 4.60
C ILE A 6 -4.60 2.97 4.69
N ALA A 7 -5.45 3.47 5.57
CA ALA A 7 -6.79 2.95 5.87
C ALA A 7 -7.84 4.07 6.02
N ALA A 8 -7.61 5.23 5.39
CA ALA A 8 -8.44 6.42 5.57
C ALA A 8 -9.66 6.48 4.63
N GLY A 9 -9.68 5.70 3.56
CA GLY A 9 -10.70 5.76 2.52
C GLY A 9 -12.04 5.17 2.94
N GLN A 10 -13.10 5.62 2.26
CA GLN A 10 -14.49 5.20 2.54
C GLN A 10 -14.81 3.76 2.08
N GLY A 11 -14.13 3.24 1.05
CA GLY A 11 -14.32 1.87 0.54
C GLY A 11 -15.75 1.59 0.05
N THR A 12 -16.31 2.48 -0.76
CA THR A 12 -17.74 2.48 -1.14
C THR A 12 -18.20 1.20 -1.85
N ARG A 13 -17.31 0.52 -2.58
CA ARG A 13 -17.62 -0.70 -3.36
C ARG A 13 -17.88 -1.94 -2.47
N LEU A 14 -17.44 -1.93 -1.20
CA LEU A 14 -17.64 -3.03 -0.23
C LEU A 14 -18.67 -2.71 0.86
N ARG A 15 -19.44 -1.63 0.73
CA ARG A 15 -20.45 -1.24 1.75
C ARG A 15 -21.54 -2.28 2.00
N GLY A 16 -21.84 -3.13 1.02
CA GLY A 16 -22.77 -4.26 1.18
C GLY A 16 -22.22 -5.36 2.09
N ILE A 17 -20.89 -5.45 2.25
CA ILE A 17 -20.20 -6.49 3.03
C ILE A 17 -19.82 -5.97 4.42
N ALA A 18 -19.30 -4.73 4.50
CA ALA A 18 -18.89 -4.14 5.76
C ALA A 18 -19.08 -2.61 5.78
N PRO A 19 -19.33 -2.00 6.94
CA PRO A 19 -19.45 -0.54 7.06
C PRO A 19 -18.13 0.18 6.75
N SER A 20 -17.00 -0.46 6.97
CA SER A 20 -15.66 0.05 6.69
C SER A 20 -14.85 -1.01 5.98
N LYS A 21 -14.28 -0.68 4.81
CA LYS A 21 -13.49 -1.61 3.97
C LYS A 21 -12.36 -2.33 4.74
N PRO A 22 -11.51 -1.65 5.52
CA PRO A 22 -10.46 -2.31 6.30
C PRO A 22 -10.97 -3.35 7.31
N LEU A 23 -12.24 -3.22 7.74
CA LEU A 23 -12.91 -4.11 8.70
C LEU A 23 -13.67 -5.26 8.04
N ALA A 24 -13.78 -5.30 6.70
CA ALA A 24 -14.38 -6.43 5.99
C ALA A 24 -13.61 -7.72 6.33
N ARG A 25 -14.34 -8.80 6.66
CA ARG A 25 -13.75 -10.04 7.20
C ARG A 25 -13.68 -11.13 6.15
N VAL A 26 -12.49 -11.62 5.91
CA VAL A 26 -12.16 -12.75 5.02
C VAL A 26 -11.49 -13.84 5.85
N GLY A 27 -11.92 -15.08 5.76
CA GLY A 27 -11.31 -16.19 6.51
C GLY A 27 -11.28 -15.96 8.03
N GLY A 28 -12.24 -15.20 8.57
CA GLY A 28 -12.36 -14.91 10.00
C GLY A 28 -11.56 -13.72 10.52
N LEU A 29 -10.68 -13.10 9.73
CA LEU A 29 -9.91 -11.89 10.07
C LEU A 29 -10.35 -10.71 9.20
N SER A 30 -10.21 -9.48 9.71
CA SER A 30 -10.41 -8.28 8.89
C SER A 30 -9.27 -8.10 7.87
N LEU A 31 -9.53 -7.38 6.76
CA LEU A 31 -8.52 -7.12 5.73
C LEU A 31 -7.25 -6.53 6.35
N ILE A 32 -7.40 -5.52 7.20
CA ILE A 32 -6.24 -4.89 7.84
C ILE A 32 -5.51 -5.84 8.81
N GLU A 33 -6.20 -6.79 9.47
CA GLU A 33 -5.54 -7.82 10.30
C GLU A 33 -4.68 -8.76 9.45
N HIS A 34 -5.12 -9.12 8.23
CA HIS A 34 -4.30 -9.87 7.28
C HIS A 34 -3.03 -9.10 6.91
N VAL A 35 -3.16 -7.82 6.55
CA VAL A 35 -2.02 -6.95 6.20
C VAL A 35 -1.04 -6.84 7.36
N VAL A 36 -1.53 -6.58 8.60
CA VAL A 36 -0.68 -6.50 9.79
C VAL A 36 0.02 -7.83 10.07
N LYS A 37 -0.68 -8.97 9.96
CA LYS A 37 -0.06 -10.29 10.17
C LYS A 37 1.00 -10.59 9.12
N ALA A 38 0.74 -10.31 7.85
CA ALA A 38 1.70 -10.49 6.77
C ALA A 38 2.95 -9.63 6.99
N ALA A 39 2.78 -8.35 7.32
CA ALA A 39 3.88 -7.45 7.59
C ALA A 39 4.67 -7.86 8.85
N ALA A 40 3.99 -8.29 9.92
CA ALA A 40 4.64 -8.81 11.13
C ALA A 40 5.47 -10.06 10.83
N ALA A 41 4.94 -11.00 10.05
CA ALA A 41 5.66 -12.18 9.59
C ALA A 41 6.90 -11.83 8.74
N ALA A 42 6.85 -10.73 7.98
CA ALA A 42 7.98 -10.20 7.22
C ALA A 42 9.01 -9.42 8.09
N GLY A 43 8.77 -9.25 9.40
CA GLY A 43 9.70 -8.59 10.32
C GLY A 43 9.37 -7.11 10.59
N ALA A 44 8.12 -6.69 10.41
CA ALA A 44 7.67 -5.37 10.88
C ALA A 44 7.83 -5.24 12.41
N THR A 45 8.32 -4.08 12.84
CA THR A 45 8.59 -3.80 14.27
C THR A 45 7.54 -2.87 14.90
N GLY A 46 6.56 -2.43 14.14
CA GLY A 46 5.46 -1.57 14.56
C GLY A 46 4.76 -0.94 13.38
N PHE A 47 3.62 -0.34 13.65
CA PHE A 47 2.71 0.18 12.64
C PHE A 47 2.38 1.65 12.88
N VAL A 48 2.22 2.40 11.80
CA VAL A 48 1.54 3.68 11.77
C VAL A 48 0.33 3.49 10.85
N VAL A 49 -0.87 3.61 11.39
CA VAL A 49 -2.10 3.42 10.61
C VAL A 49 -2.81 4.76 10.44
N VAL A 50 -3.03 5.15 9.17
CA VAL A 50 -3.75 6.38 8.87
C VAL A 50 -5.22 6.07 8.67
N THR A 51 -6.06 6.63 9.54
CA THR A 51 -7.53 6.53 9.54
C THR A 51 -8.16 7.82 8.99
N GLY A 52 -9.45 7.77 8.63
CA GLY A 52 -10.14 8.96 8.09
C GLY A 52 -11.66 8.84 8.13
N TYR A 53 -12.27 8.10 7.21
CA TYR A 53 -13.72 7.90 7.17
C TYR A 53 -14.20 7.03 8.33
N GLU A 54 -15.16 7.50 9.14
CA GLU A 54 -15.77 6.78 10.28
C GLU A 54 -14.74 5.95 11.07
N PRO A 55 -13.72 6.60 11.68
CA PRO A 55 -12.51 5.93 12.14
C PRO A 55 -12.72 5.13 13.45
N GLU A 56 -13.79 5.37 14.19
CA GLU A 56 -13.95 4.94 15.59
C GLU A 56 -13.86 3.40 15.73
N ALA A 57 -14.58 2.66 14.88
CA ALA A 57 -14.57 1.19 14.93
C ALA A 57 -13.20 0.61 14.52
N LEU A 58 -12.56 1.22 13.53
CA LEU A 58 -11.22 0.82 13.08
C LEU A 58 -10.17 1.09 14.17
N GLU A 59 -10.21 2.28 14.78
CA GLU A 59 -9.27 2.67 15.85
C GLU A 59 -9.41 1.79 17.10
N ALA A 60 -10.65 1.45 17.49
CA ALA A 60 -10.88 0.51 18.60
C ALA A 60 -10.26 -0.87 18.29
N MET A 61 -10.50 -1.40 17.08
CA MET A 61 -9.93 -2.68 16.66
C MET A 61 -8.39 -2.64 16.59
N LEU A 62 -7.79 -1.53 16.15
CA LEU A 62 -6.33 -1.35 16.11
C LEU A 62 -5.72 -1.34 17.52
N GLY A 63 -6.43 -0.76 18.50
CA GLY A 63 -6.03 -0.83 19.91
C GLY A 63 -5.98 -2.28 20.43
N ASP A 64 -7.03 -3.06 20.15
CA ASP A 64 -7.07 -4.49 20.49
C ASP A 64 -6.00 -5.29 19.77
N LEU A 65 -5.74 -4.96 18.50
CA LEU A 65 -4.72 -5.61 17.68
C LEU A 65 -3.30 -5.38 18.23
N ALA A 66 -3.00 -4.16 18.66
CA ALA A 66 -1.73 -3.84 19.31
C ALA A 66 -1.50 -4.69 20.56
N VAL A 67 -2.52 -4.88 21.41
CA VAL A 67 -2.45 -5.73 22.59
C VAL A 67 -2.24 -7.21 22.20
N ARG A 68 -2.98 -7.72 21.21
CA ARG A 68 -2.90 -9.12 20.78
C ARG A 68 -1.58 -9.48 20.12
N THR A 69 -1.00 -8.56 19.37
CA THR A 69 0.26 -8.79 18.63
C THR A 69 1.51 -8.43 19.44
N GLY A 70 1.38 -7.61 20.47
CA GLY A 70 2.50 -7.03 21.21
C GLY A 70 3.31 -6.02 20.39
N LEU A 71 2.83 -5.62 19.21
CA LEU A 71 3.50 -4.64 18.36
C LEU A 71 2.86 -3.25 18.53
N PRO A 72 3.68 -2.18 18.62
CA PRO A 72 3.15 -0.82 18.73
C PRO A 72 2.38 -0.42 17.48
N VAL A 73 1.20 0.19 17.68
CA VAL A 73 0.36 0.77 16.64
C VAL A 73 0.12 2.23 16.96
N ASP A 74 0.74 3.12 16.19
CA ASP A 74 0.48 4.56 16.20
C ASP A 74 -0.72 4.85 15.26
N ILE A 75 -1.75 5.54 15.72
CA ILE A 75 -2.89 5.94 14.90
C ILE A 75 -2.74 7.41 14.53
N VAL A 76 -2.94 7.73 13.25
CA VAL A 76 -2.93 9.09 12.72
C VAL A 76 -4.22 9.34 11.94
N ARG A 77 -4.98 10.36 12.32
CA ARG A 77 -6.18 10.75 11.58
C ARG A 77 -5.83 11.69 10.42
N ASN A 78 -6.33 11.38 9.23
CA ASN A 78 -6.32 12.29 8.08
C ASN A 78 -7.68 12.98 7.96
N PRO A 79 -7.82 14.26 8.32
CA PRO A 79 -9.08 14.98 8.18
C PRO A 79 -9.47 15.24 6.71
N GLU A 80 -8.50 15.17 5.80
CA GLU A 80 -8.69 15.36 4.36
C GLU A 80 -8.84 14.01 3.61
N TRP A 81 -9.42 13.00 4.25
CA TRP A 81 -9.52 11.62 3.72
C TRP A 81 -10.25 11.52 2.37
N GLN A 82 -11.08 12.50 2.00
CA GLN A 82 -11.77 12.57 0.70
C GLN A 82 -10.81 12.93 -0.45
N ARG A 83 -9.64 13.47 -0.13
CA ARG A 83 -8.62 13.81 -1.11
C ARG A 83 -7.76 12.56 -1.44
N PRO A 84 -6.95 12.61 -2.52
CA PRO A 84 -6.12 11.50 -2.93
C PRO A 84 -5.21 10.96 -1.81
N ASN A 85 -4.91 9.67 -1.88
CA ASN A 85 -4.27 8.87 -0.83
C ASN A 85 -2.86 9.31 -0.42
N GLY A 86 -2.14 10.06 -1.24
CA GLY A 86 -0.84 10.66 -0.86
C GLY A 86 -0.95 11.64 0.31
N LEU A 87 -2.12 12.26 0.54
CA LEU A 87 -2.37 13.09 1.72
C LEU A 87 -2.37 12.26 3.01
N SER A 88 -2.86 11.02 2.94
CA SER A 88 -2.75 10.07 4.06
C SER A 88 -1.31 9.69 4.34
N VAL A 89 -0.49 9.52 3.29
CA VAL A 89 0.96 9.30 3.46
C VAL A 89 1.61 10.51 4.15
N LEU A 90 1.33 11.73 3.70
CA LEU A 90 1.86 12.95 4.30
C LEU A 90 1.46 13.13 5.77
N ALA A 91 0.23 12.77 6.14
CA ALA A 91 -0.23 12.86 7.53
C ALA A 91 0.62 12.01 8.49
N ALA A 92 1.19 10.90 8.03
CA ALA A 92 2.01 9.99 8.83
C ALA A 92 3.47 10.43 9.00
N GLU A 93 3.95 11.42 8.25
CA GLU A 93 5.37 11.83 8.22
C GLU A 93 6.02 12.03 9.61
N PRO A 94 5.37 12.71 10.60
CA PRO A 94 5.99 12.91 11.91
C PRO A 94 6.32 11.62 12.67
N LYS A 95 5.73 10.49 12.28
CA LYS A 95 5.93 9.16 12.89
C LYS A 95 6.97 8.30 12.18
N LEU A 96 7.46 8.74 11.02
CA LEU A 96 8.30 7.97 10.09
C LEU A 96 9.58 8.73 9.70
N PRO A 97 10.52 8.93 10.64
CA PRO A 97 11.74 9.70 10.38
C PRO A 97 12.79 8.95 9.56
N GLY A 98 12.64 7.66 9.34
CA GLY A 98 13.56 6.81 8.58
C GLY A 98 12.84 6.01 7.49
N GLU A 99 13.51 4.99 6.96
CA GLU A 99 12.93 4.06 5.97
C GLU A 99 11.76 3.28 6.59
N PHE A 100 10.69 3.09 5.81
CA PHE A 100 9.47 2.41 6.23
C PHE A 100 8.85 1.61 5.08
N ALA A 101 8.13 0.54 5.40
CA ALA A 101 7.23 -0.10 4.46
C ALA A 101 5.92 0.71 4.37
N LEU A 102 5.38 0.87 3.16
CA LEU A 102 4.07 1.47 2.93
C LEU A 102 3.15 0.43 2.30
N LEU A 103 2.01 0.20 2.92
CA LEU A 103 1.06 -0.85 2.59
C LEU A 103 -0.36 -0.27 2.47
N MET A 104 -1.18 -0.89 1.64
CA MET A 104 -2.60 -0.62 1.56
C MET A 104 -3.36 -1.54 2.54
N SER A 105 -4.42 -1.04 3.16
CA SER A 105 -5.20 -1.79 4.17
C SER A 105 -6.03 -2.94 3.59
N ASP A 106 -6.13 -3.02 2.29
CA ASP A 106 -6.99 -3.87 1.49
C ASP A 106 -6.24 -4.75 0.49
N HIS A 107 -4.91 -4.64 0.43
CA HIS A 107 -4.06 -5.51 -0.37
C HIS A 107 -3.56 -6.68 0.47
N LEU A 108 -4.12 -7.85 0.24
CA LEU A 108 -3.67 -9.11 0.85
C LEU A 108 -2.45 -9.63 0.08
N PHE A 109 -1.46 -10.17 0.78
CA PHE A 109 -0.23 -10.60 0.12
C PHE A 109 0.53 -11.68 0.88
N ASP A 110 1.33 -12.46 0.15
CA ASP A 110 2.31 -13.39 0.72
C ASP A 110 3.41 -12.60 1.45
N PRO A 111 3.64 -12.83 2.76
CA PRO A 111 4.68 -12.16 3.52
C PRO A 111 6.08 -12.21 2.88
N ALA A 112 6.35 -13.23 2.08
CA ALA A 112 7.63 -13.40 1.41
C ALA A 112 7.93 -12.28 0.39
N ILE A 113 6.92 -11.56 -0.13
CA ILE A 113 7.12 -10.38 -0.98
C ILE A 113 7.86 -9.31 -0.17
N LEU A 114 7.29 -8.90 0.96
CA LEU A 114 7.89 -7.86 1.81
C LEU A 114 9.22 -8.33 2.43
N THR A 115 9.34 -9.60 2.80
CA THR A 115 10.59 -10.19 3.28
C THR A 115 11.71 -10.07 2.23
N GLY A 116 11.40 -10.38 0.96
CA GLY A 116 12.34 -10.25 -0.15
C GLY A 116 12.76 -8.79 -0.37
N MET A 117 11.81 -7.87 -0.33
CA MET A 117 12.10 -6.44 -0.43
C MET A 117 13.00 -5.94 0.71
N ILE A 118 12.74 -6.37 1.96
CA ILE A 118 13.57 -5.98 3.12
C ILE A 118 15.00 -6.51 2.98
N ALA A 119 15.17 -7.70 2.43
CA ALA A 119 16.48 -8.34 2.23
C ALA A 119 17.24 -7.82 0.98
N SER A 120 16.55 -7.16 0.04
CA SER A 120 17.17 -6.69 -1.19
C SER A 120 18.10 -5.49 -0.96
N ASP A 121 19.08 -5.30 -1.87
CA ASP A 121 19.88 -4.08 -1.93
C ASP A 121 19.02 -2.93 -2.49
N ARG A 122 18.87 -1.86 -1.72
CA ARG A 122 18.14 -0.65 -2.09
C ARG A 122 19.03 0.58 -2.08
N THR A 123 20.34 0.39 -2.23
CA THR A 123 21.31 1.49 -2.26
C THR A 123 20.95 2.47 -3.38
N GLY A 124 20.75 3.72 -3.01
CA GLY A 124 20.37 4.80 -3.94
C GLY A 124 18.88 4.88 -4.27
N ALA A 125 18.04 3.98 -3.75
CA ALA A 125 16.60 4.08 -3.90
C ALA A 125 15.98 4.96 -2.80
N ALA A 126 15.11 5.89 -3.19
CA ALA A 126 14.22 6.58 -2.27
C ALA A 126 12.89 5.83 -2.09
N LEU A 127 12.55 5.01 -3.08
CA LEU A 127 11.38 4.14 -3.07
C LEU A 127 11.66 2.88 -3.90
N THR A 128 11.24 1.74 -3.36
CA THR A 128 11.16 0.46 -4.09
C THR A 128 9.72 -0.05 -4.01
N LEU A 129 9.14 -0.42 -5.13
CA LEU A 129 7.78 -0.93 -5.29
C LEU A 129 7.81 -2.41 -5.66
N ALA A 130 7.09 -3.27 -4.95
CA ALA A 130 6.86 -4.63 -5.40
C ALA A 130 5.96 -4.62 -6.64
N ALA A 131 6.47 -5.16 -7.73
CA ALA A 131 5.82 -5.17 -9.03
C ALA A 131 5.48 -6.59 -9.46
N ASP A 132 4.28 -6.79 -9.99
CA ASP A 132 3.86 -8.05 -10.59
C ASP A 132 4.02 -7.98 -12.11
N PHE A 133 4.86 -8.86 -12.65
CA PHE A 133 5.11 -8.94 -14.08
C PHE A 133 4.12 -9.85 -14.83
N ALA A 134 3.21 -10.51 -14.10
CA ALA A 134 2.18 -11.34 -14.71
C ALA A 134 0.99 -10.48 -15.17
N VAL A 135 1.26 -9.55 -16.10
CA VAL A 135 0.29 -8.55 -16.58
C VAL A 135 -0.96 -9.12 -17.27
N ASP A 136 -0.91 -10.37 -17.72
CA ASP A 136 -2.03 -11.07 -18.34
C ASP A 136 -2.82 -11.95 -17.33
N ASP A 137 -2.56 -11.82 -16.04
CA ASP A 137 -3.25 -12.60 -15.01
C ASP A 137 -4.74 -12.22 -14.95
N PRO A 138 -5.67 -13.17 -15.17
CA PRO A 138 -7.11 -12.88 -15.16
C PRO A 138 -7.66 -12.49 -13.79
N ARG A 139 -6.86 -12.58 -12.73
CA ARG A 139 -7.21 -12.09 -11.40
C ARG A 139 -7.14 -10.58 -11.27
N LEU A 140 -6.34 -9.92 -12.14
CA LEU A 140 -6.12 -8.48 -12.13
C LEU A 140 -7.30 -7.75 -12.78
N ASP A 141 -7.77 -6.69 -12.15
CA ASP A 141 -8.65 -5.70 -12.79
C ASP A 141 -7.76 -4.63 -13.46
N LEU A 142 -7.46 -4.83 -14.74
CA LEU A 142 -6.58 -3.94 -15.49
C LEU A 142 -7.16 -2.54 -15.71
N ASP A 143 -8.47 -2.36 -15.56
CA ASP A 143 -9.12 -1.06 -15.69
C ASP A 143 -8.86 -0.19 -14.44
N ASP A 144 -8.76 -0.82 -13.26
CA ASP A 144 -8.47 -0.13 -11.99
C ASP A 144 -7.00 -0.25 -11.54
N ALA A 145 -6.25 -1.21 -12.07
CA ALA A 145 -4.85 -1.44 -11.69
C ALA A 145 -3.93 -0.27 -12.01
N THR A 146 -3.03 0.05 -11.08
CA THR A 146 -1.94 0.98 -11.33
C THR A 146 -0.81 0.26 -12.08
N LYS A 147 -0.47 0.77 -13.26
CA LYS A 147 0.47 0.20 -14.22
C LYS A 147 1.83 0.85 -14.10
N ILE A 148 2.89 0.09 -14.41
CA ILE A 148 4.28 0.53 -14.30
C ILE A 148 5.00 0.28 -15.64
N GLU A 149 5.60 1.32 -16.20
CA GLU A 149 6.58 1.22 -17.28
C GLU A 149 7.98 1.24 -16.66
N ILE A 150 8.81 0.25 -17.03
CA ILE A 150 10.13 0.05 -16.41
C ILE A 150 11.22 0.53 -17.36
N GLY A 151 12.12 1.34 -16.83
CA GLY A 151 13.33 1.82 -17.51
C GLY A 151 14.55 0.97 -17.24
N GLN A 152 15.70 1.48 -17.62
CA GLN A 152 16.97 0.78 -17.43
C GLN A 152 17.28 0.53 -15.94
N GLY A 153 17.82 -0.65 -15.64
CA GLY A 153 18.28 -1.01 -14.30
C GLY A 153 17.15 -1.16 -13.27
N GLY A 154 15.93 -1.50 -13.70
CA GLY A 154 14.80 -1.70 -12.80
C GLY A 154 14.22 -0.39 -12.24
N ARG A 155 14.54 0.76 -12.84
CA ARG A 155 13.93 2.04 -12.46
C ARG A 155 12.51 2.15 -12.99
N ILE A 156 11.64 2.73 -12.21
CA ILE A 156 10.32 3.13 -12.69
C ILE A 156 10.53 4.30 -13.66
N ALA A 157 10.07 4.17 -14.89
CA ALA A 157 10.03 5.25 -15.88
C ALA A 157 8.71 6.03 -15.75
N ARG A 158 7.59 5.31 -15.68
CA ARG A 158 6.25 5.89 -15.55
C ARG A 158 5.38 5.01 -14.66
N ILE A 159 4.45 5.62 -13.94
CA ILE A 159 3.46 4.93 -13.11
C ILE A 159 2.11 5.63 -13.22
N GLY A 160 1.03 4.86 -13.36
CA GLY A 160 -0.33 5.40 -13.42
C GLY A 160 -1.33 4.42 -14.00
N LYS A 161 -2.63 4.67 -13.74
CA LYS A 161 -3.72 3.80 -14.20
C LYS A 161 -3.94 3.85 -15.71
N THR A 162 -3.64 4.98 -16.34
CA THR A 162 -3.96 5.25 -17.76
C THR A 162 -2.80 4.93 -18.72
N LEU A 163 -1.75 4.24 -18.26
CA LEU A 163 -0.66 3.85 -19.14
C LEU A 163 -1.12 2.80 -20.15
N GLU A 164 -0.92 3.10 -21.44
CA GLU A 164 -1.19 2.16 -22.54
C GLU A 164 -0.07 1.10 -22.70
N ARG A 165 1.17 1.49 -22.36
CA ARG A 165 2.33 0.61 -22.35
C ARG A 165 2.82 0.47 -20.92
N TYR A 166 2.98 -0.77 -20.48
CA TYR A 166 3.44 -1.09 -19.14
C TYR A 166 4.07 -2.49 -19.13
N ASP A 167 4.94 -2.72 -18.18
CA ASP A 167 5.70 -3.97 -18.02
C ASP A 167 5.26 -4.74 -16.79
N ALA A 168 4.63 -4.04 -15.81
CA ALA A 168 4.22 -4.63 -14.54
C ALA A 168 3.04 -3.87 -13.90
N ILE A 169 2.47 -4.48 -12.87
CA ILE A 169 1.38 -3.94 -12.04
C ILE A 169 1.90 -3.63 -10.63
N ASP A 170 1.45 -2.51 -10.08
CA ASP A 170 1.68 -2.08 -8.69
C ASP A 170 0.90 -2.99 -7.72
N THR A 171 1.60 -3.67 -6.82
CA THR A 171 0.99 -4.56 -5.81
C THR A 171 0.53 -3.83 -4.56
N GLY A 172 0.74 -2.52 -4.44
CA GLY A 172 0.44 -1.74 -3.24
C GLY A 172 1.44 -1.93 -2.09
N ILE A 173 2.58 -2.56 -2.35
CA ILE A 173 3.62 -2.83 -1.34
C ILE A 173 4.88 -2.04 -1.70
N PHE A 174 5.29 -1.14 -0.82
CA PHE A 174 6.44 -0.26 -1.04
C PHE A 174 7.39 -0.30 0.16
N ILE A 175 8.68 -0.04 -0.10
CA ILE A 175 9.62 0.44 0.90
C ILE A 175 10.04 1.84 0.46
N ALA A 176 9.90 2.81 1.34
CA ALA A 176 10.16 4.21 1.05
C ALA A 176 11.00 4.87 2.14
N THR A 177 11.70 5.93 1.74
CA THR A 177 12.40 6.85 2.64
C THR A 177 11.58 8.14 2.82
N PRO A 178 11.94 9.03 3.76
CA PRO A 178 11.30 10.34 3.90
C PRO A 178 11.32 11.21 2.63
N ALA A 179 12.11 10.87 1.62
CA ALA A 179 12.09 11.54 0.32
C ALA A 179 10.72 11.45 -0.38
N LEU A 180 9.93 10.41 -0.09
CA LEU A 180 8.57 10.30 -0.60
C LEU A 180 7.67 11.45 -0.14
N PHE A 181 7.80 11.90 1.11
CA PHE A 181 7.02 13.04 1.62
C PHE A 181 7.37 14.31 0.88
N GLN A 182 8.67 14.54 0.58
CA GLN A 182 9.11 15.70 -0.19
C GLN A 182 8.62 15.63 -1.64
N ALA A 183 8.64 14.45 -2.26
CA ALA A 183 8.14 14.23 -3.61
C ALA A 183 6.63 14.52 -3.71
N LEU A 184 5.83 14.07 -2.75
CA LEU A 184 4.40 14.36 -2.67
C LEU A 184 4.13 15.87 -2.52
N ARG A 185 4.85 16.57 -1.63
CA ARG A 185 4.73 18.03 -1.51
C ARG A 185 5.13 18.76 -2.77
N SER A 186 6.18 18.32 -3.42
CA SER A 186 6.63 18.91 -4.68
C SER A 186 5.62 18.73 -5.80
N SER A 187 4.96 17.55 -5.88
CA SER A 187 3.87 17.30 -6.82
C SER A 187 2.68 18.24 -6.55
N LEU A 188 2.24 18.34 -5.30
CA LEU A 188 1.17 19.25 -4.90
C LEU A 188 1.49 20.72 -5.23
N ALA A 189 2.72 21.17 -4.98
CA ALA A 189 3.16 22.54 -5.27
C ALA A 189 3.14 22.84 -6.78
N ARG A 190 3.29 21.82 -7.63
CA ARG A 190 3.18 21.92 -9.10
C ARG A 190 1.75 21.77 -9.62
N GLY A 191 0.75 21.69 -8.75
CA GLY A 191 -0.66 21.54 -9.11
C GLY A 191 -1.13 20.10 -9.27
N GLY A 192 -0.37 19.11 -8.80
CA GLY A 192 -0.77 17.73 -8.76
C GLY A 192 -1.94 17.48 -7.82
N SER A 193 -2.64 16.37 -7.99
CA SER A 193 -3.81 15.98 -7.19
C SER A 193 -3.46 15.60 -5.76
N GLY A 194 -2.23 15.15 -5.52
CA GLY A 194 -1.75 14.59 -4.27
C GLY A 194 -1.95 13.08 -4.17
N SER A 195 -2.04 12.37 -5.29
CA SER A 195 -2.05 10.90 -5.28
C SER A 195 -0.68 10.33 -4.94
N LEU A 196 -0.65 9.10 -4.39
CA LEU A 196 0.61 8.40 -4.14
C LEU A 196 1.39 8.17 -5.44
N SER A 197 0.70 7.81 -6.52
CA SER A 197 1.33 7.58 -7.83
C SER A 197 2.06 8.83 -8.35
N GLU A 198 1.54 10.04 -8.08
CA GLU A 198 2.26 11.28 -8.44
C GLU A 198 3.53 11.49 -7.62
N GLY A 199 3.52 11.11 -6.33
CA GLY A 199 4.73 11.14 -5.50
C GLY A 199 5.77 10.13 -5.99
N VAL A 200 5.32 8.92 -6.37
CA VAL A 200 6.20 7.89 -6.96
C VAL A 200 6.74 8.35 -8.31
N GLN A 201 5.89 8.98 -9.17
CA GLN A 201 6.31 9.53 -10.45
C GLN A 201 7.37 10.61 -10.29
N ALA A 202 7.24 11.48 -9.30
CA ALA A 202 8.23 12.52 -9.01
C ALA A 202 9.59 11.92 -8.58
N LEU A 203 9.58 10.82 -7.83
CA LEU A 203 10.81 10.07 -7.51
C LEU A 203 11.36 9.34 -8.73
N ALA A 204 10.51 8.82 -9.61
CA ALA A 204 10.91 8.16 -10.86
C ALA A 204 11.63 9.14 -11.79
N GLU A 205 11.11 10.36 -11.95
CA GLU A 205 11.74 11.44 -12.74
C GLU A 205 13.13 11.83 -12.19
N ALA A 206 13.32 11.71 -10.87
CA ALA A 206 14.61 11.90 -10.23
C ALA A 206 15.55 10.65 -10.31
N GLY A 207 15.09 9.54 -10.90
CA GLY A 207 15.83 8.26 -10.98
C GLY A 207 15.96 7.53 -9.65
N LEU A 208 15.07 7.82 -8.67
CA LEU A 208 15.12 7.33 -7.29
C LEU A 208 14.02 6.30 -6.96
N ALA A 209 13.15 5.94 -7.90
CA ALA A 209 12.11 4.92 -7.75
C ALA A 209 12.47 3.67 -8.54
N PHE A 210 12.37 2.50 -7.90
CA PHE A 210 12.76 1.20 -8.46
C PHE A 210 11.64 0.18 -8.26
N VAL A 211 11.67 -0.90 -9.05
CA VAL A 211 10.83 -2.07 -8.85
C VAL A 211 11.59 -3.20 -8.18
N HIS A 212 10.86 -4.01 -7.43
CA HIS A 212 11.26 -5.33 -6.94
C HIS A 212 10.25 -6.34 -7.48
N ASP A 213 10.72 -7.36 -8.21
CA ASP A 213 9.85 -8.42 -8.73
C ASP A 213 9.21 -9.20 -7.57
N CYS A 214 7.89 -9.26 -7.50
CA CYS A 214 7.18 -10.06 -6.50
C CYS A 214 7.36 -11.58 -6.72
N GLY A 215 7.96 -11.99 -7.84
CA GLY A 215 8.32 -13.38 -8.13
C GLY A 215 7.11 -14.29 -8.34
N GLY A 216 6.01 -13.78 -8.86
CA GLY A 216 4.75 -14.51 -9.06
C GLY A 216 4.07 -14.94 -7.75
N ARG A 217 4.47 -14.36 -6.62
CA ARG A 217 3.84 -14.62 -5.32
C ARG A 217 2.43 -14.04 -5.28
N TRP A 218 1.59 -14.71 -4.52
CA TRP A 218 0.18 -14.33 -4.39
C TRP A 218 0.01 -12.97 -3.71
N TRP A 219 -0.80 -12.14 -4.32
CA TRP A 219 -1.35 -10.90 -3.76
C TRP A 219 -2.72 -10.64 -4.36
N LEU A 220 -3.52 -9.80 -3.70
CA LEU A 220 -4.86 -9.45 -4.18
C LEU A 220 -5.29 -8.11 -3.57
N ASP A 221 -5.70 -7.17 -4.42
CA ASP A 221 -6.46 -5.99 -4.02
C ASP A 221 -7.94 -6.37 -3.85
N VAL A 222 -8.47 -6.14 -2.66
CA VAL A 222 -9.86 -6.49 -2.31
C VAL A 222 -10.73 -5.25 -2.37
N ASP A 223 -10.99 -4.78 -3.58
CA ASP A 223 -11.67 -3.51 -3.81
C ASP A 223 -13.19 -3.64 -3.97
N ASP A 224 -13.69 -4.79 -4.41
CA ASP A 224 -15.10 -5.05 -4.69
C ASP A 224 -15.55 -6.43 -4.23
N GLU A 225 -16.84 -6.75 -4.45
CA GLU A 225 -17.44 -8.04 -4.05
C GLU A 225 -16.81 -9.24 -4.79
N ALA A 226 -16.37 -9.07 -6.05
CA ALA A 226 -15.74 -10.14 -6.81
C ALA A 226 -14.33 -10.44 -6.28
N ALA A 227 -13.54 -9.41 -6.00
CA ALA A 227 -12.23 -9.54 -5.35
C ALA A 227 -12.38 -10.12 -3.92
N PHE A 228 -13.41 -9.71 -3.19
CA PHE A 228 -13.71 -10.27 -1.87
C PHE A 228 -14.00 -11.79 -1.94
N ALA A 229 -14.81 -12.23 -2.91
CA ALA A 229 -15.08 -13.66 -3.10
C ALA A 229 -13.80 -14.45 -3.50
N LYS A 230 -12.91 -13.86 -4.31
CA LYS A 230 -11.59 -14.44 -4.63
C LYS A 230 -10.73 -14.58 -3.37
N ALA A 231 -10.71 -13.55 -2.49
CA ALA A 231 -9.99 -13.61 -1.22
C ALA A 231 -10.52 -14.72 -0.30
N GLU A 232 -11.86 -14.83 -0.17
CA GLU A 232 -12.51 -15.93 0.60
C GLU A 232 -12.11 -17.32 0.08
N ALA A 233 -12.02 -17.48 -1.23
CA ALA A 233 -11.63 -18.76 -1.83
C ALA A 233 -10.15 -19.09 -1.61
N ALA A 234 -9.27 -18.07 -1.60
CA ALA A 234 -7.83 -18.24 -1.46
C ALA A 234 -7.38 -18.50 0.00
N LEU A 235 -8.17 -18.04 0.99
CA LEU A 235 -7.82 -18.11 2.42
C LEU A 235 -8.59 -19.20 3.19
N ARG A 236 -9.32 -20.06 2.51
CA ARG A 236 -9.91 -21.29 3.06
C ARG A 236 -8.86 -22.39 3.13
#